data_b28e3c405b34eed32c9e5851a1985a59
#
_entry.id   b28e3c405b34eed32c9e5851a1985a59
#
_cell.length_a   1.000
_cell.length_b   1.000
_cell.length_c   1.000
_cell.angle_alpha   90.00
_cell.angle_beta   90.00
_cell.angle_gamma   90.00
#
_symmetry.space_group_name_H-M   'P 1'
#
loop_
_entity.id
_entity.type
_entity.pdbx_description
1 polymer ?
#
loop_
_entity_poly.entity_id
_entity_poly.type
_entity_poly.pdbx_seq_one_letter_code
_entity_poly.pdbx_strand_id
1 'polypeptide(L)'
;PHLYIMVICASNSYYEKMLATGDVKCIDEEIPFEIPKGWEWCRMQDVITFVNGRAYKKEELLPQGKYKVLRVGNFFTNNEWYYSDLELPEDKYCYNGDLLYAWSASFGPQIWNGDKTIFHYHIWNVKFNSRILFREYLYYFFLFDKTQVKASTTGSTMVHVSMENMKPRLIPIPPVNEQKRIVHEIENIIPLIERYGTFQNKKEILDLNIKASLKKSILQEAIQGKLVPQIAEESTAQELLEQIRVEKQILVKEGKLKKSALNDYVIFRGDDNKYYEQIEDEPVCIDDFLPFQIPETWAWCKVKDLLEIQTGASFKKEQANTHNEGVRILRGGNILPNRYIFKDDDVFVAKEFVNENTLLKRNSIITPAVTSLENIGKMAVIEKDYNDVSAGGFVFIISPYIQEFTHSLLLAYFLQSPSLIETMQGITKKSGAAFYNLGKERLKELYIPLPPRKEQQRIVAQIEKLFEQLR
;
A
#
# COMPACT_ATOMS: atom_id res chain seq x y z
N PRO A 1 42.43 18.46 -31.50
CA PRO A 1 42.25 18.14 -30.11
C PRO A 1 42.38 19.44 -29.30
N HIS A 2 41.28 19.87 -28.66
CA HIS A 2 41.30 21.03 -27.77
C HIS A 2 41.89 20.53 -26.45
N LEU A 3 43.17 20.78 -26.23
CA LEU A 3 43.84 20.52 -24.95
C LEU A 3 43.58 21.72 -24.05
N TYR A 4 42.96 21.47 -22.91
CA TYR A 4 42.80 22.43 -21.84
C TYR A 4 43.72 22.04 -20.65
N ILE A 5 44.19 23.02 -19.91
CA ILE A 5 44.85 22.79 -18.64
C ILE A 5 44.00 23.47 -17.56
N MET A 6 43.60 22.72 -16.54
CA MET A 6 43.00 23.31 -15.35
C MET A 6 44.07 23.85 -14.44
N VAL A 7 43.89 25.08 -13.97
CA VAL A 7 44.82 25.75 -13.07
C VAL A 7 44.08 26.21 -11.87
N ILE A 8 44.56 25.82 -10.67
CA ILE A 8 44.09 26.36 -9.40
C ILE A 8 44.95 27.56 -9.06
N CYS A 9 44.34 28.74 -8.91
CA CYS A 9 45.04 29.93 -8.49
C CYS A 9 45.21 30.02 -6.96
N ALA A 10 46.06 30.92 -6.48
CA ALA A 10 46.31 31.16 -5.05
C ALA A 10 45.07 31.54 -4.23
N SER A 11 43.97 31.90 -4.93
CA SER A 11 42.65 32.18 -4.36
C SER A 11 41.73 30.96 -4.24
N ASN A 12 42.20 29.75 -4.50
CA ASN A 12 41.38 28.49 -4.60
C ASN A 12 40.36 28.49 -5.74
N SER A 13 40.43 29.42 -6.67
CA SER A 13 39.53 29.43 -7.86
C SER A 13 40.06 28.56 -8.96
N TYR A 14 39.14 27.89 -9.68
CA TYR A 14 39.44 27.01 -10.81
C TYR A 14 39.36 27.77 -12.14
N TYR A 15 40.41 27.67 -12.92
CA TYR A 15 40.49 28.27 -14.26
C TYR A 15 40.81 27.21 -15.32
N GLU A 16 40.16 27.34 -16.45
CA GLU A 16 40.41 26.53 -17.67
C GLU A 16 41.19 27.38 -18.65
N LYS A 17 42.37 26.92 -19.05
CA LYS A 17 43.19 27.58 -20.05
C LYS A 17 43.20 26.79 -21.35
N MET A 18 42.70 27.39 -22.40
CA MET A 18 42.76 26.81 -23.74
C MET A 18 44.18 26.90 -24.31
N LEU A 19 44.82 25.78 -24.56
CA LEU A 19 46.23 25.77 -25.04
C LEU A 19 46.39 26.32 -26.44
N ALA A 20 45.37 26.22 -27.30
CA ALA A 20 45.43 26.67 -28.68
C ALA A 20 45.35 28.19 -28.82
N THR A 21 44.58 28.88 -27.96
CA THR A 21 44.37 30.35 -28.07
C THR A 21 45.02 31.10 -26.91
N GLY A 22 45.32 30.42 -25.80
CA GLY A 22 45.81 31.02 -24.56
C GLY A 22 44.69 31.62 -23.70
N ASP A 23 43.44 31.53 -24.12
CA ASP A 23 42.30 32.07 -23.38
C ASP A 23 42.12 31.39 -22.02
N VAL A 24 41.79 32.17 -21.00
CA VAL A 24 41.57 31.71 -19.64
C VAL A 24 40.15 32.05 -19.19
N LYS A 25 39.42 31.02 -18.74
CA LYS A 25 38.02 31.15 -18.23
C LYS A 25 37.96 30.66 -16.81
N CYS A 26 37.31 31.43 -15.92
CA CYS A 26 36.95 30.96 -14.59
C CYS A 26 35.78 29.97 -14.70
N ILE A 27 35.87 28.83 -14.00
CA ILE A 27 34.89 27.74 -14.04
C ILE A 27 34.35 27.40 -12.64
N ASP A 28 34.54 28.26 -11.66
CA ASP A 28 34.09 28.02 -10.28
C ASP A 28 32.60 27.69 -10.21
N GLU A 29 31.76 28.34 -11.00
CA GLU A 29 30.32 28.06 -11.07
C GLU A 29 29.98 26.70 -11.69
N GLU A 30 30.93 26.10 -12.43
CA GLU A 30 30.75 24.77 -13.02
C GLU A 30 31.25 23.65 -12.12
N ILE A 31 32.00 23.96 -11.04
CA ILE A 31 32.56 22.99 -10.09
C ILE A 31 31.48 22.58 -9.09
N PRO A 32 31.06 21.30 -9.09
CA PRO A 32 29.94 20.88 -8.25
C PRO A 32 30.29 20.72 -6.76
N PHE A 33 31.57 20.51 -6.45
CA PHE A 33 32.08 20.35 -5.08
C PHE A 33 33.61 20.47 -5.04
N GLU A 34 34.16 20.71 -3.87
CA GLU A 34 35.62 20.74 -3.67
C GLU A 34 36.21 19.32 -3.71
N ILE A 35 37.41 19.21 -4.29
CA ILE A 35 38.13 17.93 -4.39
C ILE A 35 39.38 17.93 -3.49
N PRO A 36 39.81 16.76 -2.98
CA PRO A 36 41.02 16.64 -2.16
C PRO A 36 42.28 17.09 -2.91
N LYS A 37 43.29 17.51 -2.14
CA LYS A 37 44.62 17.81 -2.73
C LYS A 37 45.20 16.59 -3.42
N GLY A 38 45.62 16.77 -4.66
CA GLY A 38 46.15 15.70 -5.52
C GLY A 38 45.12 15.07 -6.45
N TRP A 39 43.86 15.55 -6.38
CA TRP A 39 42.86 15.27 -7.42
C TRP A 39 42.83 16.45 -8.40
N GLU A 40 42.35 16.18 -9.61
CA GLU A 40 42.16 17.21 -10.63
C GLU A 40 40.79 17.08 -11.30
N TRP A 41 40.17 18.23 -11.62
CA TRP A 41 39.01 18.26 -12.49
C TRP A 41 39.44 18.16 -13.95
N CYS A 42 38.67 17.41 -14.76
CA CYS A 42 38.93 17.27 -16.17
C CYS A 42 37.62 17.27 -16.97
N ARG A 43 37.61 17.75 -18.19
CA ARG A 43 36.45 17.56 -19.07
C ARG A 43 36.43 16.11 -19.55
N MET A 44 35.22 15.49 -19.58
CA MET A 44 35.11 14.10 -20.05
C MET A 44 35.71 13.88 -21.43
N GLN A 45 35.51 14.84 -22.34
CA GLN A 45 36.06 14.76 -23.70
C GLN A 45 37.58 14.62 -23.76
N ASP A 46 38.32 15.03 -22.75
CA ASP A 46 39.77 14.99 -22.73
C ASP A 46 40.33 13.63 -22.29
N VAL A 47 39.53 12.88 -21.55
CA VAL A 47 39.93 11.58 -20.94
C VAL A 47 39.07 10.40 -21.40
N ILE A 48 37.92 10.67 -22.04
CA ILE A 48 36.93 9.65 -22.46
C ILE A 48 36.57 9.88 -23.94
N THR A 49 36.47 8.79 -24.68
CA THR A 49 35.91 8.78 -26.04
C THR A 49 34.66 7.92 -26.06
N PHE A 50 33.52 8.51 -26.45
CA PHE A 50 32.27 7.80 -26.66
C PHE A 50 32.17 7.29 -28.10
N VAL A 51 32.07 5.99 -28.28
CA VAL A 51 31.94 5.34 -29.60
C VAL A 51 30.50 4.86 -29.76
N ASN A 52 29.78 5.37 -30.76
CA ASN A 52 28.41 4.97 -31.06
C ASN A 52 28.34 3.56 -31.63
N GLY A 53 27.28 2.82 -31.24
CA GLY A 53 26.85 1.65 -31.97
C GLY A 53 26.30 1.97 -33.37
N ARG A 54 25.58 1.03 -33.95
CA ARG A 54 24.98 1.14 -35.28
C ARG A 54 23.44 1.07 -35.20
N ALA A 55 22.75 1.80 -36.09
CA ALA A 55 21.34 1.60 -36.34
C ALA A 55 21.12 0.35 -37.21
N TYR A 56 20.20 -0.50 -36.86
CA TYR A 56 19.86 -1.73 -37.59
C TYR A 56 18.51 -1.60 -38.26
N LYS A 57 18.41 -2.03 -39.51
CA LYS A 57 17.16 -2.17 -40.24
C LYS A 57 16.42 -3.42 -39.72
N LYS A 58 15.11 -3.51 -39.94
CA LYS A 58 14.29 -4.62 -39.46
C LYS A 58 14.76 -5.96 -40.03
N GLU A 59 15.20 -5.95 -41.29
CA GLU A 59 15.69 -7.12 -42.04
C GLU A 59 17.04 -7.64 -41.55
N GLU A 60 17.79 -6.79 -40.84
CA GLU A 60 19.09 -7.13 -40.24
C GLU A 60 19.02 -7.70 -38.85
N LEU A 61 17.79 -7.67 -38.25
CA LEU A 61 17.48 -8.20 -36.94
C LEU A 61 16.84 -9.58 -37.06
N LEU A 62 17.65 -10.61 -36.94
CA LEU A 62 17.28 -12.01 -37.13
C LEU A 62 16.89 -12.67 -35.79
N PRO A 63 16.05 -13.72 -35.82
CA PRO A 63 15.78 -14.52 -34.62
C PRO A 63 16.97 -15.38 -34.19
N GLN A 64 17.90 -15.68 -35.11
CA GLN A 64 19.16 -16.41 -34.89
C GLN A 64 20.20 -15.87 -35.84
N GLY A 65 21.48 -15.87 -35.45
CA GLY A 65 22.61 -15.37 -36.29
C GLY A 65 23.95 -15.40 -35.56
N LYS A 66 25.00 -14.92 -36.21
CA LYS A 66 26.39 -15.00 -35.75
C LYS A 66 26.64 -14.15 -34.49
N TYR A 67 26.08 -12.95 -34.45
CA TYR A 67 26.30 -12.00 -33.37
C TYR A 67 24.96 -11.62 -32.72
N LYS A 68 24.95 -11.56 -31.40
CA LYS A 68 23.84 -10.91 -30.65
C LYS A 68 23.84 -9.41 -30.93
N VAL A 69 22.66 -8.80 -30.94
CA VAL A 69 22.48 -7.34 -31.05
C VAL A 69 22.07 -6.80 -29.69
N LEU A 70 23.00 -6.13 -29.02
CA LEU A 70 22.76 -5.49 -27.75
C LEU A 70 21.93 -4.20 -27.93
N ARG A 71 20.74 -4.16 -27.39
CA ARG A 71 19.83 -3.01 -27.37
C ARG A 71 19.63 -2.51 -25.94
N VAL A 72 19.14 -1.28 -25.76
CA VAL A 72 18.90 -0.69 -24.44
C VAL A 72 18.00 -1.58 -23.55
N GLY A 73 16.97 -2.22 -24.12
CA GLY A 73 16.14 -3.17 -23.39
C GLY A 73 16.94 -4.34 -22.80
N ASN A 74 17.87 -4.93 -23.57
CA ASN A 74 18.74 -6.02 -23.10
C ASN A 74 19.75 -5.58 -22.04
N PHE A 75 20.04 -4.28 -22.01
CA PHE A 75 20.95 -3.68 -21.02
C PHE A 75 20.37 -3.73 -19.58
N PHE A 76 19.03 -3.63 -19.43
CA PHE A 76 18.40 -3.45 -18.13
C PHE A 76 17.35 -4.52 -17.77
N THR A 77 16.47 -4.92 -18.68
CA THR A 77 15.26 -5.68 -18.31
C THR A 77 14.82 -6.78 -19.27
N ASN A 78 15.25 -6.77 -20.54
CA ASN A 78 14.74 -7.69 -21.55
C ASN A 78 15.75 -8.81 -21.85
N ASN A 79 15.28 -10.05 -21.79
CA ASN A 79 16.06 -11.25 -22.12
C ASN A 79 15.80 -11.78 -23.53
N GLU A 80 14.98 -11.10 -24.33
CA GLU A 80 14.77 -11.44 -25.73
C GLU A 80 15.83 -10.81 -26.61
N TRP A 81 16.53 -11.62 -27.41
CA TRP A 81 17.66 -11.22 -28.22
C TRP A 81 17.32 -11.24 -29.70
N TYR A 82 17.79 -10.22 -30.42
CA TYR A 82 17.97 -10.25 -31.86
C TYR A 82 19.40 -10.61 -32.16
N TYR A 83 19.61 -11.16 -33.36
CA TYR A 83 20.90 -11.57 -33.90
C TYR A 83 21.12 -10.90 -35.24
N SER A 84 22.36 -10.90 -35.72
CA SER A 84 22.72 -10.43 -37.06
C SER A 84 23.98 -11.16 -37.56
N ASP A 85 24.06 -11.37 -38.89
CA ASP A 85 25.21 -11.97 -39.54
C ASP A 85 26.15 -10.92 -40.14
N LEU A 86 25.92 -9.63 -39.84
CA LEU A 86 26.73 -8.52 -40.37
C LEU A 86 28.13 -8.55 -39.79
N GLU A 87 29.12 -8.47 -40.71
CA GLU A 87 30.50 -8.14 -40.38
C GLU A 87 30.68 -6.63 -40.38
N LEU A 88 30.99 -6.07 -39.21
CA LEU A 88 31.07 -4.63 -38.98
C LEU A 88 32.49 -4.20 -38.67
N PRO A 89 32.82 -2.90 -38.79
CA PRO A 89 34.06 -2.36 -38.25
C PRO A 89 34.22 -2.68 -36.76
N GLU A 90 35.47 -2.84 -36.31
CA GLU A 90 35.79 -3.31 -34.96
C GLU A 90 35.22 -2.42 -33.85
N ASP A 91 35.04 -1.11 -34.12
CA ASP A 91 34.43 -0.14 -33.19
C ASP A 91 32.91 -0.34 -32.94
N LYS A 92 32.28 -1.25 -33.70
CA LYS A 92 30.84 -1.60 -33.54
C LYS A 92 30.62 -2.88 -32.72
N TYR A 93 31.70 -3.46 -32.21
CA TYR A 93 31.62 -4.60 -31.29
C TYR A 93 31.95 -4.17 -29.88
N CYS A 94 31.29 -4.82 -28.90
CA CYS A 94 31.69 -4.78 -27.51
C CYS A 94 32.14 -6.17 -27.05
N TYR A 95 33.03 -6.17 -26.08
CA TYR A 95 33.67 -7.35 -25.52
C TYR A 95 33.47 -7.42 -24.03
N ASN A 96 33.62 -8.61 -23.46
CA ASN A 96 33.59 -8.80 -22.02
C ASN A 96 34.53 -7.80 -21.31
N GLY A 97 33.99 -7.08 -20.38
CA GLY A 97 34.69 -6.04 -19.63
C GLY A 97 34.61 -4.64 -20.21
N ASP A 98 34.05 -4.42 -21.40
CA ASP A 98 33.85 -3.08 -21.94
C ASP A 98 32.85 -2.27 -21.06
N LEU A 99 33.20 -1.01 -20.79
CA LEU A 99 32.27 -0.07 -20.15
C LEU A 99 31.36 0.53 -21.22
N LEU A 100 30.10 0.31 -21.10
CA LEU A 100 29.09 0.80 -22.03
C LEU A 100 28.18 1.82 -21.32
N TYR A 101 27.55 2.72 -22.08
CA TYR A 101 26.61 3.71 -21.59
C TYR A 101 25.38 3.80 -22.49
N ALA A 102 24.21 3.44 -21.99
CA ALA A 102 22.95 3.67 -22.70
C ALA A 102 22.52 5.13 -22.52
N TRP A 103 22.18 5.83 -23.61
CA TRP A 103 21.88 7.26 -23.58
C TRP A 103 20.41 7.61 -23.88
N SER A 104 19.58 6.62 -24.14
CA SER A 104 18.17 6.78 -24.48
C SER A 104 17.27 5.90 -23.62
N ALA A 105 16.08 6.37 -23.30
CA ALA A 105 15.07 5.70 -22.47
C ALA A 105 15.57 5.42 -21.04
N SER A 106 15.89 4.18 -20.72
CA SER A 106 16.56 3.83 -19.47
C SER A 106 18.06 4.04 -19.65
N PHE A 107 18.61 5.18 -19.28
CA PHE A 107 20.01 5.52 -19.49
C PHE A 107 20.91 5.19 -18.29
N GLY A 108 22.22 5.05 -18.54
CA GLY A 108 23.23 4.81 -17.53
C GLY A 108 24.32 3.83 -17.96
N PRO A 109 25.35 3.63 -17.11
CA PRO A 109 26.49 2.77 -17.39
C PRO A 109 26.16 1.29 -17.15
N GLN A 110 26.92 0.42 -17.83
CA GLN A 110 26.99 -1.01 -17.59
C GLN A 110 28.36 -1.54 -17.99
N ILE A 111 28.94 -2.45 -17.23
CA ILE A 111 30.11 -3.20 -17.66
C ILE A 111 29.59 -4.46 -18.35
N TRP A 112 29.96 -4.61 -19.63
CA TRP A 112 29.51 -5.74 -20.44
C TRP A 112 30.08 -7.06 -19.91
N ASN A 113 29.23 -8.01 -19.65
CA ASN A 113 29.60 -9.36 -19.23
C ASN A 113 28.98 -10.37 -20.22
N GLY A 114 29.61 -10.53 -21.38
CA GLY A 114 29.17 -11.45 -22.43
C GLY A 114 30.18 -11.56 -23.55
N ASP A 115 29.87 -12.44 -24.50
CA ASP A 115 30.69 -12.65 -25.69
C ASP A 115 30.76 -11.42 -26.61
N LYS A 116 31.60 -11.49 -27.65
CA LYS A 116 31.69 -10.51 -28.73
C LYS A 116 30.30 -10.24 -29.29
N THR A 117 29.80 -9.01 -29.15
CA THR A 117 28.41 -8.62 -29.42
C THR A 117 28.40 -7.29 -30.18
N ILE A 118 27.53 -7.14 -31.15
CA ILE A 118 27.32 -5.85 -31.84
C ILE A 118 26.27 -5.06 -31.04
N PHE A 119 26.39 -3.72 -31.01
CA PHE A 119 25.52 -2.90 -30.17
C PHE A 119 24.81 -1.79 -30.92
N HIS A 120 23.63 -1.47 -30.48
CA HIS A 120 22.74 -0.48 -31.08
C HIS A 120 23.22 0.96 -30.82
N TYR A 121 22.92 1.90 -31.75
CA TYR A 121 23.37 3.28 -31.66
C TYR A 121 22.94 4.03 -30.40
N HIS A 122 21.93 3.58 -29.70
CA HIS A 122 21.52 4.12 -28.39
C HIS A 122 22.45 3.74 -27.23
N ILE A 123 23.53 3.06 -27.52
CA ILE A 123 24.57 2.67 -26.58
C ILE A 123 25.90 3.20 -27.06
N TRP A 124 26.65 3.79 -26.16
CA TRP A 124 28.06 4.17 -26.39
C TRP A 124 28.96 3.13 -25.76
N ASN A 125 30.04 2.75 -26.48
CA ASN A 125 31.18 2.09 -25.89
C ASN A 125 32.14 3.19 -25.38
N VAL A 126 32.49 3.16 -24.11
CA VAL A 126 33.29 4.18 -23.42
C VAL A 126 34.75 3.76 -23.47
N LYS A 127 35.54 4.45 -24.28
CA LYS A 127 36.98 4.20 -24.40
C LYS A 127 37.76 5.25 -23.60
N PHE A 128 38.78 4.79 -22.87
CA PHE A 128 39.61 5.63 -21.99
C PHE A 128 41.00 5.04 -21.82
N ASN A 129 41.95 5.84 -21.32
CA ASN A 129 43.30 5.36 -21.01
C ASN A 129 43.32 4.73 -19.59
N SER A 130 43.56 3.43 -19.52
CA SER A 130 43.63 2.67 -18.26
C SER A 130 44.79 3.09 -17.32
N ARG A 131 45.75 3.87 -17.79
CA ARG A 131 46.80 4.48 -16.97
C ARG A 131 46.32 5.69 -16.18
N ILE A 132 45.19 6.30 -16.60
CA ILE A 132 44.59 7.50 -16.00
C ILE A 132 43.31 7.21 -15.27
N LEU A 133 42.49 6.33 -15.85
CA LEU A 133 41.16 6.02 -15.35
C LEU A 133 40.98 4.51 -15.10
N PHE A 134 40.45 4.18 -13.94
CA PHE A 134 40.05 2.82 -13.60
C PHE A 134 38.58 2.61 -14.04
N ARG A 135 38.30 1.51 -14.73
CA ARG A 135 37.01 1.24 -15.37
C ARG A 135 35.85 1.30 -14.35
N GLU A 136 35.99 0.64 -13.21
CA GLU A 136 34.98 0.57 -12.16
C GLU A 136 34.76 1.93 -11.50
N TYR A 137 35.79 2.77 -11.39
CA TYR A 137 35.65 4.14 -10.94
C TYR A 137 34.77 4.96 -11.89
N LEU A 138 34.98 4.84 -13.21
CA LEU A 138 34.14 5.48 -14.22
C LEU A 138 32.69 4.95 -14.13
N TYR A 139 32.51 3.66 -13.91
CA TYR A 139 31.18 3.07 -13.75
C TYR A 139 30.43 3.72 -12.59
N TYR A 140 31.02 3.79 -11.40
CA TYR A 140 30.40 4.43 -10.24
C TYR A 140 30.23 5.93 -10.39
N PHE A 141 31.19 6.60 -11.04
CA PHE A 141 31.05 8.01 -11.37
C PHE A 141 29.84 8.26 -12.29
N PHE A 142 29.66 7.48 -13.34
CA PHE A 142 28.49 7.58 -14.20
C PHE A 142 27.17 7.25 -13.51
N LEU A 143 27.16 6.37 -12.54
CA LEU A 143 25.98 6.11 -11.70
C LEU A 143 25.62 7.35 -10.85
N PHE A 144 26.60 8.01 -10.28
CA PHE A 144 26.42 9.27 -9.54
C PHE A 144 25.96 10.39 -10.48
N ASP A 145 26.64 10.60 -11.61
CA ASP A 145 26.33 11.65 -12.57
C ASP A 145 24.94 11.49 -13.22
N LYS A 146 24.46 10.25 -13.34
CA LYS A 146 23.09 9.94 -13.81
C LYS A 146 22.01 10.68 -13.04
N THR A 147 22.16 10.86 -11.74
CA THR A 147 21.22 11.58 -10.89
C THR A 147 21.21 13.07 -11.22
N GLN A 148 22.35 13.65 -11.51
CA GLN A 148 22.53 15.05 -11.90
C GLN A 148 21.97 15.31 -13.30
N VAL A 149 22.20 14.40 -14.24
CA VAL A 149 21.65 14.46 -15.60
C VAL A 149 20.12 14.42 -15.57
N LYS A 150 19.51 13.57 -14.74
CA LYS A 150 18.05 13.54 -14.57
C LYS A 150 17.48 14.85 -14.06
N ALA A 151 18.13 15.48 -13.11
CA ALA A 151 17.67 16.74 -12.53
C ALA A 151 17.67 17.91 -13.53
N SER A 152 18.54 17.86 -14.53
CA SER A 152 18.66 18.90 -15.58
C SER A 152 17.67 18.76 -16.75
N THR A 153 16.95 17.63 -16.85
CA THR A 153 16.01 17.35 -17.94
C THR A 153 14.55 17.45 -17.46
N THR A 154 14.09 18.64 -17.14
CA THR A 154 12.68 18.88 -16.81
C THR A 154 11.83 19.02 -18.08
N GLY A 155 10.83 18.15 -18.28
CA GLY A 155 9.70 18.39 -19.18
C GLY A 155 9.48 17.48 -20.37
N SER A 156 10.25 16.41 -20.60
CA SER A 156 9.96 15.45 -21.67
C SER A 156 9.74 14.02 -21.16
N THR A 157 8.81 13.32 -21.78
CA THR A 157 8.44 11.92 -21.45
C THR A 157 9.58 10.92 -21.73
N MET A 158 10.61 11.31 -22.50
CA MET A 158 11.82 10.53 -22.77
C MET A 158 13.06 11.39 -22.55
N VAL A 159 13.89 11.00 -21.60
CA VAL A 159 15.18 11.63 -21.34
C VAL A 159 16.21 11.10 -22.36
N HIS A 160 16.72 11.98 -23.22
CA HIS A 160 17.84 11.70 -24.11
C HIS A 160 19.09 12.47 -23.66
N VAL A 161 20.20 11.77 -23.52
CA VAL A 161 21.50 12.39 -23.21
C VAL A 161 22.35 12.42 -24.49
N SER A 162 22.65 13.61 -24.99
CA SER A 162 23.49 13.74 -26.17
C SER A 162 25.00 13.70 -25.84
N MET A 163 25.84 13.29 -26.79
CA MET A 163 27.30 13.39 -26.63
C MET A 163 27.76 14.82 -26.40
N GLU A 164 27.11 15.79 -27.04
CA GLU A 164 27.41 17.21 -26.91
C GLU A 164 27.18 17.71 -25.47
N ASN A 165 26.22 17.15 -24.79
CA ASN A 165 25.96 17.47 -23.39
C ASN A 165 26.87 16.70 -22.43
N MET A 166 27.34 15.50 -22.81
CA MET A 166 28.23 14.69 -21.96
C MET A 166 29.67 15.13 -22.01
N LYS A 167 30.17 15.43 -23.20
CA LYS A 167 31.58 15.78 -23.44
C LYS A 167 32.12 16.93 -22.59
N PRO A 168 31.42 18.07 -22.44
CA PRO A 168 31.90 19.20 -21.63
C PRO A 168 31.78 19.01 -20.13
N ARG A 169 31.10 17.95 -19.64
CA ARG A 169 30.91 17.72 -18.20
C ARG A 169 32.24 17.44 -17.52
N LEU A 170 32.34 17.90 -16.27
CA LEU A 170 33.52 17.71 -15.43
C LEU A 170 33.50 16.34 -14.75
N ILE A 171 34.68 15.74 -14.69
CA ILE A 171 34.93 14.51 -13.92
C ILE A 171 36.10 14.74 -12.97
N PRO A 172 36.04 14.38 -11.71
CA PRO A 172 37.18 14.44 -10.80
C PRO A 172 38.08 13.23 -11.04
N ILE A 173 39.39 13.47 -11.13
CA ILE A 173 40.40 12.43 -11.41
C ILE A 173 41.31 12.27 -10.20
N PRO A 174 41.05 11.29 -9.32
CA PRO A 174 42.01 10.85 -8.32
C PRO A 174 43.21 10.13 -8.94
N PRO A 175 44.35 10.02 -8.25
CA PRO A 175 45.39 9.05 -8.63
C PRO A 175 44.81 7.62 -8.77
N VAL A 176 45.29 6.85 -9.77
CA VAL A 176 44.69 5.54 -10.11
C VAL A 176 44.60 4.56 -8.91
N ASN A 177 45.57 4.58 -8.03
CA ASN A 177 45.56 3.74 -6.85
C ASN A 177 44.44 4.19 -5.84
N GLU A 178 44.13 5.45 -5.82
CA GLU A 178 43.02 5.99 -5.01
C GLU A 178 41.67 5.67 -5.64
N GLN A 179 41.53 5.77 -6.96
CA GLN A 179 40.32 5.30 -7.66
C GLN A 179 40.01 3.83 -7.29
N LYS A 180 41.02 2.95 -7.26
CA LYS A 180 40.85 1.56 -6.83
C LYS A 180 40.42 1.42 -5.38
N ARG A 181 40.98 2.25 -4.47
CA ARG A 181 40.55 2.24 -3.06
C ARG A 181 39.11 2.70 -2.90
N ILE A 182 38.73 3.78 -3.61
CA ILE A 182 37.34 4.29 -3.63
C ILE A 182 36.38 3.17 -4.08
N VAL A 183 36.67 2.51 -5.19
CA VAL A 183 35.84 1.40 -5.69
C VAL A 183 35.74 0.29 -4.69
N HIS A 184 36.85 -0.14 -4.10
CA HIS A 184 36.87 -1.18 -3.09
C HIS A 184 35.98 -0.84 -1.89
N GLU A 185 36.02 0.39 -1.38
CA GLU A 185 35.16 0.84 -0.29
C GLU A 185 33.68 0.90 -0.68
N ILE A 186 33.37 1.36 -1.91
CA ILE A 186 31.99 1.35 -2.43
C ILE A 186 31.46 -0.09 -2.50
N GLU A 187 32.23 -1.01 -3.04
CA GLU A 187 31.87 -2.43 -3.17
C GLU A 187 31.69 -3.13 -1.81
N ASN A 188 32.45 -2.73 -0.79
CA ASN A 188 32.29 -3.21 0.58
C ASN A 188 31.00 -2.68 1.26
N ILE A 189 30.65 -1.42 0.98
CA ILE A 189 29.52 -0.74 1.64
C ILE A 189 28.18 -1.12 0.99
N ILE A 190 28.09 -1.29 -0.33
CA ILE A 190 26.85 -1.60 -1.05
C ILE A 190 26.12 -2.80 -0.44
N PRO A 191 26.73 -3.98 -0.20
CA PRO A 191 26.06 -5.12 0.40
C PRO A 191 25.53 -4.84 1.82
N LEU A 192 26.22 -3.98 2.59
CA LEU A 192 25.78 -3.58 3.92
C LEU A 192 24.52 -2.71 3.85
N ILE A 193 24.46 -1.77 2.90
CA ILE A 193 23.29 -0.92 2.66
C ILE A 193 22.09 -1.78 2.23
N GLU A 194 22.28 -2.70 1.30
CA GLU A 194 21.22 -3.62 0.83
C GLU A 194 20.70 -4.50 1.98
N ARG A 195 21.61 -5.04 2.78
CA ARG A 195 21.27 -5.82 3.97
C ARG A 195 20.50 -4.97 5.01
N TYR A 196 20.95 -3.75 5.27
CA TYR A 196 20.25 -2.82 6.15
C TYR A 196 18.84 -2.53 5.64
N GLY A 197 18.67 -2.21 4.36
CA GLY A 197 17.36 -2.00 3.74
C GLY A 197 16.43 -3.21 3.89
N THR A 198 16.97 -4.42 3.72
CA THR A 198 16.21 -5.66 3.93
C THR A 198 15.74 -5.82 5.38
N PHE A 199 16.59 -5.52 6.36
CA PHE A 199 16.22 -5.59 7.78
C PHE A 199 15.22 -4.50 8.16
N GLN A 200 15.37 -3.29 7.63
CA GLN A 200 14.45 -2.19 7.87
C GLN A 200 13.03 -2.54 7.37
N ASN A 201 12.93 -3.06 6.14
CA ASN A 201 11.65 -3.51 5.59
C ASN A 201 11.00 -4.63 6.43
N LYS A 202 11.81 -5.61 6.89
CA LYS A 202 11.32 -6.68 7.77
C LYS A 202 10.82 -6.14 9.10
N LYS A 203 11.53 -5.18 9.69
CA LYS A 203 11.11 -4.51 10.94
C LYS A 203 9.78 -3.79 10.76
N GLU A 204 9.59 -3.02 9.70
CA GLU A 204 8.34 -2.31 9.41
C GLU A 204 7.16 -3.26 9.25
N ILE A 205 7.33 -4.36 8.52
CA ILE A 205 6.30 -5.41 8.37
C ILE A 205 5.97 -6.04 9.73
N LEU A 206 6.98 -6.32 10.55
CA LEU A 206 6.78 -6.90 11.87
C LEU A 206 6.03 -5.95 12.80
N ASP A 207 6.40 -4.68 12.83
CA ASP A 207 5.75 -3.64 13.62
C ASP A 207 4.26 -3.49 13.23
N LEU A 208 3.94 -3.50 11.94
CA LEU A 208 2.55 -3.48 11.45
C LEU A 208 1.77 -4.73 11.90
N ASN A 209 2.37 -5.91 11.81
CA ASN A 209 1.74 -7.16 12.22
C ASN A 209 1.50 -7.23 13.73
N ILE A 210 2.45 -6.76 14.53
CA ILE A 210 2.31 -6.67 15.99
C ILE A 210 1.16 -5.74 16.36
N LYS A 211 1.11 -4.54 15.78
CA LYS A 211 0.02 -3.58 16.02
C LYS A 211 -1.34 -4.15 15.64
N ALA A 212 -1.44 -4.83 14.50
CA ALA A 212 -2.67 -5.49 14.07
C ALA A 212 -3.09 -6.62 15.03
N SER A 213 -2.15 -7.42 15.49
CA SER A 213 -2.39 -8.51 16.44
C SER A 213 -2.81 -7.98 17.82
N LEU A 214 -2.17 -6.91 18.30
CA LEU A 214 -2.55 -6.26 19.56
C LEU A 214 -3.96 -5.68 19.49
N LYS A 215 -4.36 -5.04 18.39
CA LYS A 215 -5.74 -4.55 18.21
C LYS A 215 -6.75 -5.69 18.28
N LYS A 216 -6.47 -6.84 17.66
CA LYS A 216 -7.32 -8.04 17.74
C LYS A 216 -7.42 -8.57 19.17
N SER A 217 -6.30 -8.64 19.91
CA SER A 217 -6.29 -9.08 21.30
C SER A 217 -7.10 -8.14 22.20
N ILE A 218 -6.97 -6.82 22.01
CA ILE A 218 -7.76 -5.82 22.76
C ILE A 218 -9.27 -6.06 22.55
N LEU A 219 -9.70 -6.27 21.31
CA LEU A 219 -11.11 -6.55 21.02
C LEU A 219 -11.57 -7.89 21.61
N GLN A 220 -10.69 -8.90 21.64
CA GLN A 220 -10.99 -10.18 22.25
C GLN A 220 -11.14 -10.09 23.78
N GLU A 221 -10.25 -9.37 24.45
CA GLU A 221 -10.37 -9.10 25.89
C GLU A 221 -11.62 -8.25 26.20
N ALA A 222 -11.94 -7.29 25.34
CA ALA A 222 -13.13 -6.47 25.50
C ALA A 222 -14.42 -7.27 25.42
N ILE A 223 -14.58 -8.15 24.43
CA ILE A 223 -15.82 -8.94 24.27
C ILE A 223 -15.98 -10.01 25.35
N GLN A 224 -14.88 -10.42 26.00
CA GLN A 224 -14.91 -11.36 27.14
C GLN A 224 -15.13 -10.68 28.48
N GLY A 225 -15.28 -9.34 28.50
CA GLY A 225 -15.47 -8.59 29.76
C GLY A 225 -14.21 -8.47 30.62
N LYS A 226 -13.01 -8.66 30.01
CA LYS A 226 -11.71 -8.64 30.71
C LYS A 226 -10.96 -7.32 30.58
N LEU A 227 -11.41 -6.41 29.69
CA LEU A 227 -10.68 -5.19 29.37
C LEU A 227 -10.81 -4.10 30.43
N VAL A 228 -11.94 -4.08 31.19
CA VAL A 228 -12.19 -3.14 32.26
C VAL A 228 -12.68 -3.91 33.49
N PRO A 229 -12.46 -3.41 34.72
CA PRO A 229 -12.97 -4.07 35.92
C PRO A 229 -14.52 -4.07 35.97
N GLN A 230 -15.10 -5.12 36.52
CA GLN A 230 -16.52 -5.20 36.78
C GLN A 230 -16.87 -4.31 37.97
N ILE A 231 -17.96 -3.56 37.90
CA ILE A 231 -18.46 -2.66 38.96
C ILE A 231 -19.88 -3.09 39.34
N ALA A 232 -20.04 -3.61 40.58
CA ALA A 232 -21.27 -4.21 41.00
C ALA A 232 -22.48 -3.23 41.14
N GLU A 233 -22.16 -1.92 41.31
CA GLU A 233 -23.17 -0.87 41.43
C GLU A 233 -23.69 -0.36 40.08
N GLU A 234 -23.11 -0.83 38.97
CA GLU A 234 -23.66 -0.56 37.65
C GLU A 234 -24.85 -1.46 37.37
N SER A 235 -25.78 -0.98 36.53
CA SER A 235 -26.96 -1.76 36.13
C SER A 235 -26.60 -3.07 35.46
N THR A 236 -27.54 -3.95 35.23
CA THR A 236 -27.34 -5.22 34.52
C THR A 236 -27.62 -5.10 33.01
N ALA A 237 -27.08 -6.01 32.24
CA ALA A 237 -27.41 -6.13 30.82
C ALA A 237 -28.87 -6.49 30.57
N GLN A 238 -29.50 -7.18 31.53
CA GLN A 238 -30.93 -7.56 31.48
C GLN A 238 -31.86 -6.33 31.46
N GLU A 239 -31.52 -5.31 32.26
CA GLU A 239 -32.26 -4.04 32.24
C GLU A 239 -32.15 -3.33 30.87
N LEU A 240 -30.99 -3.40 30.24
CA LEU A 240 -30.76 -2.83 28.90
C LEU A 240 -31.55 -3.62 27.83
N LEU A 241 -31.59 -4.94 27.90
CA LEU A 241 -32.39 -5.78 27.00
C LEU A 241 -33.87 -5.47 27.10
N GLU A 242 -34.38 -5.22 28.30
CA GLU A 242 -35.78 -4.84 28.48
C GLU A 242 -36.07 -3.43 27.87
N GLN A 243 -35.16 -2.48 28.03
CA GLN A 243 -35.28 -1.17 27.35
C GLN A 243 -35.33 -1.33 25.81
N ILE A 244 -34.48 -2.18 25.26
CA ILE A 244 -34.47 -2.46 23.81
C ILE A 244 -35.78 -3.11 23.38
N ARG A 245 -36.33 -4.02 24.20
CA ARG A 245 -37.60 -4.67 23.94
C ARG A 245 -38.76 -3.67 23.90
N VAL A 246 -38.79 -2.73 24.83
CA VAL A 246 -39.78 -1.63 24.85
C VAL A 246 -39.66 -0.76 23.60
N GLU A 247 -38.43 -0.39 23.21
CA GLU A 247 -38.20 0.40 22.01
C GLU A 247 -38.66 -0.34 20.72
N LYS A 248 -38.38 -1.65 20.61
CA LYS A 248 -38.89 -2.49 19.52
C LYS A 248 -40.43 -2.51 19.49
N GLN A 249 -41.09 -2.57 20.63
CA GLN A 249 -42.55 -2.53 20.68
C GLN A 249 -43.12 -1.18 20.18
N ILE A 250 -42.45 -0.07 20.51
CA ILE A 250 -42.80 1.26 19.99
C ILE A 250 -42.66 1.30 18.48
N LEU A 251 -41.54 0.86 17.94
CA LEU A 251 -41.28 0.80 16.50
C LEU A 251 -42.30 -0.07 15.75
N VAL A 252 -42.75 -1.16 16.35
CA VAL A 252 -43.83 -2.02 15.81
C VAL A 252 -45.17 -1.27 15.78
N LYS A 253 -45.51 -0.56 16.85
CA LYS A 253 -46.75 0.24 16.91
C LYS A 253 -46.76 1.38 15.90
N GLU A 254 -45.59 1.97 15.63
CA GLU A 254 -45.40 3.03 14.61
C GLU A 254 -45.36 2.47 13.17
N GLY A 255 -45.42 1.16 12.99
CA GLY A 255 -45.31 0.52 11.67
C GLY A 255 -43.91 0.57 11.03
N LYS A 256 -42.89 0.97 11.78
CA LYS A 256 -41.49 1.02 11.34
C LYS A 256 -40.78 -0.34 11.45
N LEU A 257 -41.29 -1.24 12.29
CA LEU A 257 -40.78 -2.57 12.53
C LEU A 257 -41.90 -3.62 12.37
N LYS A 258 -41.59 -4.77 11.81
CA LYS A 258 -42.54 -5.87 11.67
C LYS A 258 -42.76 -6.54 13.04
N LYS A 259 -43.96 -7.03 13.30
CA LYS A 259 -44.30 -7.75 14.55
C LYS A 259 -43.40 -8.99 14.76
N SER A 260 -42.99 -9.65 13.68
CA SER A 260 -42.05 -10.79 13.70
C SER A 260 -40.63 -10.45 14.19
N ALA A 261 -40.31 -9.18 14.41
CA ALA A 261 -39.02 -8.76 14.97
C ALA A 261 -39.05 -8.75 16.51
N LEU A 262 -40.22 -8.88 17.13
CA LEU A 262 -40.32 -9.11 18.58
C LEU A 262 -39.85 -10.54 18.87
N ASN A 263 -39.06 -10.70 19.94
CA ASN A 263 -38.48 -11.98 20.29
C ASN A 263 -39.53 -12.90 20.93
N ASP A 264 -39.49 -14.15 20.50
CA ASP A 264 -40.31 -15.22 21.07
C ASP A 264 -39.46 -16.19 21.90
N TYR A 265 -38.29 -15.78 22.40
CA TYR A 265 -37.37 -16.59 23.18
C TYR A 265 -36.67 -15.79 24.28
N VAL A 266 -36.13 -16.51 25.26
CA VAL A 266 -35.35 -15.96 26.38
C VAL A 266 -34.04 -16.76 26.50
N ILE A 267 -32.91 -16.07 26.67
CA ILE A 267 -31.63 -16.69 27.02
C ILE A 267 -31.39 -16.46 28.52
N PHE A 268 -31.11 -17.52 29.24
CA PHE A 268 -30.87 -17.46 30.70
C PHE A 268 -29.75 -18.44 31.08
N ARG A 269 -29.15 -18.21 32.26
CA ARG A 269 -28.21 -19.12 32.89
C ARG A 269 -28.89 -20.02 33.87
N GLY A 270 -28.75 -21.34 33.72
CA GLY A 270 -29.30 -22.33 34.60
C GLY A 270 -28.50 -22.52 35.89
N ASP A 271 -29.05 -23.29 36.85
CA ASP A 271 -28.40 -23.60 38.14
C ASP A 271 -27.09 -24.39 37.97
N ASP A 272 -26.94 -25.06 36.86
CA ASP A 272 -25.71 -25.79 36.45
C ASP A 272 -24.65 -24.88 35.81
N ASN A 273 -24.85 -23.56 35.80
CA ASN A 273 -24.00 -22.54 35.21
C ASN A 273 -23.90 -22.58 33.68
N LYS A 274 -24.75 -23.33 32.98
CA LYS A 274 -24.84 -23.36 31.52
C LYS A 274 -25.89 -22.38 31.02
N TYR A 275 -25.75 -21.97 29.76
CA TYR A 275 -26.71 -21.10 29.11
C TYR A 275 -27.75 -21.92 28.34
N TYR A 276 -29.00 -21.48 28.44
CA TYR A 276 -30.16 -22.09 27.80
C TYR A 276 -30.91 -21.03 26.99
N GLU A 277 -31.38 -21.43 25.81
CA GLU A 277 -32.37 -20.68 25.03
C GLU A 277 -33.72 -21.38 25.16
N GLN A 278 -34.70 -20.68 25.65
CA GLN A 278 -36.06 -21.17 25.78
C GLN A 278 -36.93 -20.56 24.69
N ILE A 279 -37.48 -21.41 23.84
CA ILE A 279 -38.51 -21.10 22.85
C ILE A 279 -39.74 -21.89 23.29
N GLU A 280 -40.85 -21.21 23.57
CA GLU A 280 -42.05 -21.85 24.20
C GLU A 280 -41.70 -22.50 25.56
N ASP A 281 -42.00 -23.79 25.75
CA ASP A 281 -41.88 -24.45 27.05
C ASP A 281 -40.60 -25.32 27.21
N GLU A 282 -39.78 -25.49 26.17
CA GLU A 282 -38.60 -26.36 26.24
C GLU A 282 -37.29 -25.57 26.15
N PRO A 283 -36.46 -25.54 27.23
CA PRO A 283 -35.14 -24.93 27.19
C PRO A 283 -34.12 -25.83 26.49
N VAL A 284 -33.40 -25.29 25.54
CA VAL A 284 -32.30 -25.95 24.82
C VAL A 284 -30.96 -25.41 25.33
N CYS A 285 -30.07 -26.29 25.74
CA CYS A 285 -28.73 -25.89 26.14
C CYS A 285 -27.95 -25.34 24.91
N ILE A 286 -27.43 -24.12 25.04
CA ILE A 286 -26.66 -23.41 23.99
C ILE A 286 -25.21 -23.22 24.37
N ASP A 287 -24.74 -23.77 25.48
CA ASP A 287 -23.40 -23.53 26.02
C ASP A 287 -22.29 -23.90 25.02
N ASP A 288 -22.48 -24.98 24.25
CA ASP A 288 -21.54 -25.43 23.22
C ASP A 288 -21.46 -24.50 21.99
N PHE A 289 -22.44 -23.61 21.84
CA PHE A 289 -22.46 -22.61 20.75
C PHE A 289 -21.86 -21.26 21.15
N LEU A 290 -21.58 -21.07 22.46
CA LEU A 290 -21.03 -19.84 22.99
C LEU A 290 -19.50 -19.92 23.03
N PRO A 291 -18.76 -18.98 22.40
CA PRO A 291 -17.33 -19.10 22.23
C PRO A 291 -16.49 -18.88 23.49
N PHE A 292 -17.08 -18.33 24.57
CA PHE A 292 -16.42 -18.04 25.86
C PHE A 292 -17.43 -17.73 26.97
N GLN A 293 -16.97 -17.70 28.21
CA GLN A 293 -17.73 -17.26 29.35
C GLN A 293 -17.73 -15.74 29.48
N ILE A 294 -18.82 -15.15 29.99
CA ILE A 294 -19.00 -13.71 30.20
C ILE A 294 -19.22 -13.39 31.69
N PRO A 295 -18.98 -12.13 32.13
CA PRO A 295 -19.31 -11.69 33.50
C PRO A 295 -20.79 -11.88 33.87
N GLU A 296 -21.07 -12.04 35.16
CA GLU A 296 -22.44 -12.28 35.66
C GLU A 296 -23.41 -11.12 35.37
N THR A 297 -22.88 -9.89 35.28
CA THR A 297 -23.68 -8.68 34.98
C THR A 297 -24.03 -8.56 33.49
N TRP A 298 -23.39 -9.38 32.63
CA TRP A 298 -23.63 -9.40 31.18
C TRP A 298 -24.74 -10.42 30.83
N ALA A 299 -25.26 -10.27 29.61
CA ALA A 299 -26.23 -11.21 29.06
C ALA A 299 -25.81 -11.64 27.64
N TRP A 300 -26.04 -12.91 27.31
CA TRP A 300 -26.02 -13.34 25.91
C TRP A 300 -27.36 -12.98 25.25
N CYS A 301 -27.29 -12.49 24.02
CA CYS A 301 -28.43 -12.24 23.16
C CYS A 301 -28.08 -12.52 21.71
N LYS A 302 -29.03 -12.48 20.79
CA LYS A 302 -28.77 -12.58 19.38
C LYS A 302 -28.60 -11.19 18.76
N VAL A 303 -27.86 -11.11 17.66
CA VAL A 303 -27.66 -9.85 16.90
C VAL A 303 -28.99 -9.19 16.55
N LYS A 304 -30.03 -9.96 16.19
CA LYS A 304 -31.37 -9.46 15.89
C LYS A 304 -32.09 -8.77 17.09
N ASP A 305 -31.62 -9.02 18.31
CA ASP A 305 -32.17 -8.39 19.48
C ASP A 305 -31.74 -6.93 19.61
N LEU A 306 -30.51 -6.64 19.15
CA LEU A 306 -29.84 -5.36 19.30
C LEU A 306 -29.94 -4.49 18.07
N LEU A 307 -30.02 -5.12 16.88
CA LEU A 307 -29.74 -4.49 15.61
C LEU A 307 -30.76 -4.87 14.53
N GLU A 308 -31.20 -3.91 13.73
CA GLU A 308 -31.87 -4.15 12.45
C GLU A 308 -30.82 -4.17 11.32
N ILE A 309 -30.93 -5.13 10.41
CA ILE A 309 -30.00 -5.30 9.30
C ILE A 309 -30.74 -5.16 7.98
N GLN A 310 -30.29 -4.26 7.13
CA GLN A 310 -30.79 -4.11 5.76
C GLN A 310 -29.65 -4.11 4.75
N THR A 311 -29.96 -4.42 3.49
CA THR A 311 -29.03 -4.25 2.39
C THR A 311 -29.05 -2.81 1.89
N GLY A 312 -27.92 -2.33 1.41
CA GLY A 312 -27.85 -1.02 0.76
C GLY A 312 -28.62 -0.95 -0.56
N ALA A 313 -28.48 0.17 -1.26
CA ALA A 313 -29.21 0.45 -2.50
C ALA A 313 -28.83 -0.53 -3.62
N SER A 314 -29.84 -1.06 -4.30
CA SER A 314 -29.71 -1.87 -5.52
C SER A 314 -30.09 -1.03 -6.73
N PHE A 315 -29.22 -0.99 -7.73
CA PHE A 315 -29.41 -0.22 -8.97
C PHE A 315 -28.78 -0.97 -10.16
N LYS A 316 -29.22 -0.66 -11.35
CA LYS A 316 -28.64 -1.22 -12.58
C LYS A 316 -27.36 -0.47 -12.95
N LYS A 317 -26.45 -1.13 -13.66
CA LYS A 317 -25.16 -0.56 -14.06
C LYS A 317 -25.31 0.75 -14.86
N GLU A 318 -26.34 0.84 -15.67
CA GLU A 318 -26.66 1.98 -16.54
C GLU A 318 -27.17 3.20 -15.75
N GLN A 319 -27.61 3.01 -14.51
CA GLN A 319 -28.07 4.06 -13.60
C GLN A 319 -26.92 4.69 -12.79
N ALA A 320 -25.75 4.12 -12.92
CA ALA A 320 -24.56 4.55 -12.20
C ALA A 320 -23.72 5.51 -13.05
N ASN A 321 -23.15 6.54 -12.42
CA ASN A 321 -22.19 7.45 -13.01
C ASN A 321 -20.98 7.67 -12.09
N THR A 322 -19.91 8.28 -12.63
CA THR A 322 -18.70 8.66 -11.90
C THR A 322 -18.48 10.18 -11.91
N HIS A 323 -19.50 10.96 -12.28
CA HIS A 323 -19.43 12.41 -12.43
C HIS A 323 -19.81 13.16 -11.15
N ASN A 324 -19.87 12.48 -10.01
CA ASN A 324 -20.24 13.04 -8.71
C ASN A 324 -21.68 13.61 -8.65
N GLU A 325 -22.58 13.12 -9.48
CA GLU A 325 -23.98 13.57 -9.53
C GLU A 325 -24.91 12.54 -8.88
N GLY A 326 -25.68 12.99 -7.88
CA GLY A 326 -26.65 12.17 -7.16
C GLY A 326 -26.17 11.69 -5.80
N VAL A 327 -26.55 10.47 -5.42
CA VAL A 327 -26.21 9.82 -4.15
C VAL A 327 -24.94 8.99 -4.34
N ARG A 328 -23.92 9.25 -3.52
CA ARG A 328 -22.69 8.48 -3.47
C ARG A 328 -22.95 7.10 -2.89
N ILE A 329 -22.45 6.05 -3.52
CA ILE A 329 -22.66 4.66 -3.13
C ILE A 329 -21.36 4.06 -2.57
N LEU A 330 -21.33 3.79 -1.28
CA LEU A 330 -20.21 3.10 -0.64
C LEU A 330 -20.27 1.60 -0.92
N ARG A 331 -19.17 1.06 -1.40
CA ARG A 331 -18.96 -0.36 -1.69
C ARG A 331 -18.06 -1.01 -0.65
N GLY A 332 -17.90 -2.31 -0.65
CA GLY A 332 -17.02 -3.02 0.28
C GLY A 332 -15.59 -2.45 0.35
N GLY A 333 -15.06 -1.93 -0.76
CA GLY A 333 -13.74 -1.30 -0.82
C GLY A 333 -13.64 0.07 -0.13
N ASN A 334 -14.75 0.70 0.23
CA ASN A 334 -14.79 1.93 1.01
C ASN A 334 -14.76 1.67 2.52
N ILE A 335 -14.97 0.41 2.94
CA ILE A 335 -15.08 0.03 4.35
C ILE A 335 -13.75 -0.58 4.80
N LEU A 336 -13.15 0.06 5.77
CA LEU A 336 -11.92 -0.36 6.43
C LEU A 336 -12.23 -0.72 7.90
N PRO A 337 -11.37 -1.41 8.61
CA PRO A 337 -11.56 -1.62 10.05
C PRO A 337 -11.73 -0.28 10.79
N ASN A 338 -12.87 -0.10 11.43
CA ASN A 338 -13.28 1.04 12.27
C ASN A 338 -13.38 2.39 11.54
N ARG A 339 -13.36 2.42 10.20
CA ARG A 339 -13.54 3.65 9.41
C ARG A 339 -14.07 3.38 8.01
N TYR A 340 -14.65 4.39 7.40
CA TYR A 340 -14.99 4.40 5.98
C TYR A 340 -14.27 5.55 5.27
N ILE A 341 -14.09 5.41 3.96
CA ILE A 341 -13.40 6.40 3.12
C ILE A 341 -14.21 6.68 1.86
N PHE A 342 -14.15 7.91 1.40
CA PHE A 342 -14.59 8.30 0.07
C PHE A 342 -13.43 8.19 -0.91
N LYS A 343 -13.70 7.72 -2.11
CA LYS A 343 -12.71 7.54 -3.17
C LYS A 343 -13.09 8.33 -4.40
N ASP A 344 -12.13 8.68 -5.22
CA ASP A 344 -12.35 9.40 -6.47
C ASP A 344 -13.12 8.56 -7.51
N ASP A 345 -12.99 7.22 -7.42
CA ASP A 345 -13.69 6.25 -8.27
C ASP A 345 -15.02 5.74 -7.66
N ASP A 346 -15.56 6.44 -6.67
CA ASP A 346 -16.88 6.10 -6.12
C ASP A 346 -17.97 6.28 -7.18
N VAL A 347 -18.96 5.40 -7.08
CA VAL A 347 -20.13 5.42 -7.96
C VAL A 347 -21.21 6.31 -7.38
N PHE A 348 -21.90 7.05 -8.25
CA PHE A 348 -23.05 7.87 -7.92
C PHE A 348 -24.29 7.39 -8.66
N VAL A 349 -25.44 7.56 -8.05
CA VAL A 349 -26.73 7.15 -8.60
C VAL A 349 -27.76 8.28 -8.38
N ALA A 350 -28.59 8.58 -9.37
CA ALA A 350 -29.61 9.58 -9.24
C ALA A 350 -30.53 9.27 -8.05
N LYS A 351 -30.97 10.31 -7.32
CA LYS A 351 -31.68 10.18 -6.04
C LYS A 351 -32.97 9.36 -6.16
N GLU A 352 -33.64 9.40 -7.31
CA GLU A 352 -34.86 8.66 -7.61
C GLU A 352 -34.68 7.13 -7.61
N PHE A 353 -33.44 6.64 -7.78
CA PHE A 353 -33.13 5.21 -7.78
C PHE A 353 -32.62 4.71 -6.40
N VAL A 354 -32.54 5.60 -5.41
CA VAL A 354 -32.05 5.26 -4.07
C VAL A 354 -33.17 5.43 -3.06
N ASN A 355 -33.51 4.32 -2.36
CA ASN A 355 -34.51 4.39 -1.31
C ASN A 355 -33.96 5.23 -0.14
N GLU A 356 -34.74 6.19 0.34
CA GLU A 356 -34.36 7.06 1.47
C GLU A 356 -33.98 6.28 2.72
N ASN A 357 -34.58 5.11 2.96
CA ASN A 357 -34.24 4.23 4.09
C ASN A 357 -32.84 3.65 3.98
N THR A 358 -32.19 3.67 2.80
CA THR A 358 -30.80 3.19 2.61
C THR A 358 -29.76 4.30 2.71
N LEU A 359 -30.20 5.56 2.90
CA LEU A 359 -29.28 6.66 3.20
C LEU A 359 -28.60 6.43 4.56
N LEU A 360 -27.30 6.69 4.61
CA LEU A 360 -26.51 6.43 5.80
C LEU A 360 -26.86 7.45 6.91
N LYS A 361 -27.24 6.95 8.04
CA LYS A 361 -27.59 7.74 9.22
C LYS A 361 -26.56 7.55 10.34
N ARG A 362 -26.41 8.57 11.17
CA ARG A 362 -25.57 8.51 12.36
C ARG A 362 -25.92 7.27 13.19
N ASN A 363 -24.92 6.68 13.79
CA ASN A 363 -24.99 5.47 14.59
C ASN A 363 -25.23 4.17 13.79
N SER A 364 -25.49 4.22 12.47
CA SER A 364 -25.52 3.01 11.66
C SER A 364 -24.11 2.43 11.53
N ILE A 365 -24.02 1.11 11.41
CA ILE A 365 -22.79 0.37 11.15
C ILE A 365 -22.86 -0.16 9.72
N ILE A 366 -21.82 -0.02 8.94
CA ILE A 366 -21.73 -0.59 7.58
C ILE A 366 -20.70 -1.72 7.54
N THR A 367 -21.01 -2.80 6.82
CA THR A 367 -20.12 -3.96 6.64
C THR A 367 -20.32 -4.60 5.27
N PRO A 368 -19.26 -5.10 4.60
CA PRO A 368 -19.42 -5.85 3.36
C PRO A 368 -20.23 -7.13 3.57
N ALA A 369 -21.29 -7.32 2.80
CA ALA A 369 -22.13 -8.52 2.82
C ALA A 369 -21.59 -9.64 1.91
N VAL A 370 -20.93 -9.25 0.78
CA VAL A 370 -20.28 -10.15 -0.18
C VAL A 370 -18.86 -9.66 -0.39
N THR A 371 -17.88 -10.48 0.02
CA THR A 371 -16.47 -10.09 0.00
C THR A 371 -15.56 -11.33 0.08
N SER A 372 -14.24 -11.15 0.00
CA SER A 372 -13.28 -12.22 0.32
C SER A 372 -13.34 -12.58 1.80
N LEU A 373 -12.96 -13.81 2.16
CA LEU A 373 -13.09 -14.32 3.53
C LEU A 373 -12.33 -13.45 4.55
N GLU A 374 -11.19 -12.93 4.19
CA GLU A 374 -10.34 -12.04 5.01
C GLU A 374 -10.96 -10.66 5.30
N ASN A 375 -11.93 -10.25 4.47
CA ASN A 375 -12.64 -8.97 4.62
C ASN A 375 -13.96 -9.11 5.41
N ILE A 376 -14.36 -10.33 5.76
CA ILE A 376 -15.51 -10.56 6.66
C ILE A 376 -15.19 -9.92 8.01
N GLY A 377 -16.16 -9.19 8.55
CA GLY A 377 -16.04 -8.50 9.83
C GLY A 377 -15.42 -7.09 9.74
N LYS A 378 -15.04 -6.59 8.56
CA LYS A 378 -14.71 -5.16 8.42
C LYS A 378 -15.97 -4.34 8.65
N MET A 379 -15.93 -3.43 9.60
CA MET A 379 -17.07 -2.58 9.97
C MET A 379 -16.64 -1.15 10.23
N ALA A 380 -17.56 -0.21 9.96
CA ALA A 380 -17.38 1.20 10.28
C ALA A 380 -18.70 1.79 10.79
N VAL A 381 -18.63 2.64 11.81
CA VAL A 381 -19.78 3.37 12.34
C VAL A 381 -19.92 4.70 11.62
N ILE A 382 -21.14 5.06 11.26
CA ILE A 382 -21.45 6.33 10.60
C ILE A 382 -21.57 7.43 11.66
N GLU A 383 -20.77 8.49 11.51
CA GLU A 383 -20.61 9.54 12.51
C GLU A 383 -21.63 10.67 12.39
N LYS A 384 -22.28 10.82 11.22
CA LYS A 384 -23.27 11.87 10.94
C LYS A 384 -24.34 11.37 9.98
N ASP A 385 -25.46 12.12 9.91
CA ASP A 385 -26.48 11.86 8.90
C ASP A 385 -26.03 12.32 7.53
N TYR A 386 -26.31 11.52 6.52
CA TYR A 386 -26.08 11.84 5.11
C TYR A 386 -27.42 11.88 4.36
N ASN A 387 -27.57 12.87 3.47
CA ASN A 387 -28.69 13.00 2.57
C ASN A 387 -28.34 12.62 1.12
N ASP A 388 -27.04 12.35 0.90
CA ASP A 388 -26.41 12.12 -0.40
C ASP A 388 -25.42 10.95 -0.40
N VAL A 389 -25.42 10.13 0.63
CA VAL A 389 -24.57 8.92 0.75
C VAL A 389 -25.41 7.73 1.15
N SER A 390 -25.23 6.64 0.42
CA SER A 390 -25.83 5.33 0.70
C SER A 390 -24.78 4.23 0.59
N ALA A 391 -25.10 3.03 1.05
CA ALA A 391 -24.32 1.82 0.79
C ALA A 391 -24.88 1.07 -0.42
N GLY A 392 -24.04 0.34 -1.14
CA GLY A 392 -24.46 -0.52 -2.25
C GLY A 392 -25.08 -1.83 -1.82
N GLY A 393 -25.77 -2.53 -2.71
CA GLY A 393 -26.53 -3.77 -2.43
C GLY A 393 -25.69 -4.94 -1.89
N PHE A 394 -24.36 -4.89 -1.99
CA PHE A 394 -23.43 -5.85 -1.39
C PHE A 394 -22.82 -5.39 -0.06
N VAL A 395 -23.43 -4.39 0.56
CA VAL A 395 -23.07 -3.87 1.87
C VAL A 395 -24.32 -3.93 2.77
N PHE A 396 -24.16 -4.40 4.00
CA PHE A 396 -25.20 -4.28 5.01
C PHE A 396 -25.12 -2.92 5.70
N ILE A 397 -26.28 -2.32 5.92
CA ILE A 397 -26.51 -1.20 6.82
C ILE A 397 -27.17 -1.78 8.06
N ILE A 398 -26.50 -1.67 9.18
CA ILE A 398 -26.89 -2.25 10.46
C ILE A 398 -27.25 -1.08 11.39
N SER A 399 -28.48 -1.03 11.84
CA SER A 399 -29.00 0.06 12.68
C SER A 399 -29.33 -0.47 14.08
N PRO A 400 -28.60 -0.03 15.13
CA PRO A 400 -28.97 -0.37 16.52
C PRO A 400 -30.34 0.19 16.88
N TYR A 401 -31.10 -0.55 17.71
CA TYR A 401 -32.36 -0.05 18.24
C TYR A 401 -32.14 1.09 19.23
N ILE A 402 -31.03 1.06 19.97
CA ILE A 402 -30.59 2.18 20.81
C ILE A 402 -29.68 3.08 19.99
N GLN A 403 -30.14 4.29 19.69
CA GLN A 403 -29.46 5.27 18.83
C GLN A 403 -28.43 6.08 19.63
N GLU A 404 -27.40 5.39 20.14
CA GLU A 404 -26.24 5.99 20.82
C GLU A 404 -24.93 5.62 20.14
N PHE A 405 -24.08 6.62 19.94
CA PHE A 405 -22.83 6.42 19.22
C PHE A 405 -21.89 5.42 19.93
N THR A 406 -21.78 5.53 21.27
CA THR A 406 -20.97 4.60 22.08
C THR A 406 -21.49 3.16 22.00
N HIS A 407 -22.81 2.97 22.00
CA HIS A 407 -23.43 1.65 21.83
C HIS A 407 -23.11 1.07 20.45
N SER A 408 -23.23 1.88 19.40
CA SER A 408 -22.90 1.47 18.02
C SER A 408 -21.42 1.12 17.88
N LEU A 409 -20.51 1.92 18.48
CA LEU A 409 -19.08 1.62 18.50
C LEU A 409 -18.77 0.30 19.19
N LEU A 410 -19.36 0.06 20.36
CA LEU A 410 -19.18 -1.19 21.09
C LEU A 410 -19.58 -2.39 20.24
N LEU A 411 -20.79 -2.34 19.65
CA LEU A 411 -21.29 -3.44 18.82
C LEU A 411 -20.41 -3.66 17.59
N ALA A 412 -19.93 -2.58 16.95
CA ALA A 412 -18.99 -2.68 15.86
C ALA A 412 -17.64 -3.29 16.29
N TYR A 413 -17.14 -2.94 17.48
CA TYR A 413 -15.90 -3.52 18.02
C TYR A 413 -16.08 -5.00 18.37
N PHE A 414 -17.20 -5.37 18.99
CA PHE A 414 -17.48 -6.75 19.34
C PHE A 414 -17.62 -7.64 18.10
N LEU A 415 -18.35 -7.18 17.09
CA LEU A 415 -18.47 -7.88 15.82
C LEU A 415 -17.14 -7.97 15.03
N GLN A 416 -16.15 -7.16 15.38
CA GLN A 416 -14.78 -7.23 14.82
C GLN A 416 -13.81 -8.00 15.72
N SER A 417 -14.26 -8.58 16.83
CA SER A 417 -13.41 -9.44 17.67
C SER A 417 -13.06 -10.75 16.96
N PRO A 418 -11.88 -11.32 17.23
CA PRO A 418 -11.45 -12.58 16.61
C PRO A 418 -12.49 -13.69 16.68
N SER A 419 -13.09 -13.92 17.84
CA SER A 419 -14.08 -14.99 18.03
C SER A 419 -15.34 -14.78 17.19
N LEU A 420 -15.88 -13.56 17.10
CA LEU A 420 -17.05 -13.32 16.26
C LEU A 420 -16.71 -13.26 14.75
N ILE A 421 -15.52 -12.81 14.38
CA ILE A 421 -15.05 -12.92 12.99
C ILE A 421 -14.99 -14.38 12.56
N GLU A 422 -14.40 -15.26 13.37
CA GLU A 422 -14.33 -16.71 13.10
C GLU A 422 -15.74 -17.30 12.95
N THR A 423 -16.66 -16.98 13.85
CA THR A 423 -18.05 -17.42 13.75
C THR A 423 -18.73 -16.89 12.49
N MET A 424 -18.56 -15.59 12.16
CA MET A 424 -19.10 -15.01 10.91
C MET A 424 -18.52 -15.67 9.67
N GLN A 425 -17.22 -15.98 9.65
CA GLN A 425 -16.59 -16.72 8.55
C GLN A 425 -17.19 -18.12 8.41
N GLY A 426 -17.42 -18.82 9.53
CA GLY A 426 -18.02 -20.16 9.56
C GLY A 426 -19.44 -20.21 8.99
N ILE A 427 -20.24 -19.16 9.15
CA ILE A 427 -21.60 -19.09 8.62
C ILE A 427 -21.70 -18.55 7.18
N THR A 428 -20.60 -18.14 6.54
CA THR A 428 -20.64 -17.65 5.17
C THR A 428 -20.92 -18.76 4.16
N LYS A 429 -21.50 -18.40 3.02
CA LYS A 429 -21.62 -19.29 1.87
C LYS A 429 -20.78 -18.78 0.72
N LYS A 430 -20.06 -19.68 0.05
CA LYS A 430 -19.26 -19.34 -1.13
C LYS A 430 -20.14 -18.79 -2.25
N SER A 431 -19.74 -17.66 -2.83
CA SER A 431 -20.45 -16.97 -3.91
C SER A 431 -19.45 -16.66 -5.02
N GLY A 432 -19.28 -17.57 -5.97
CA GLY A 432 -18.25 -17.48 -7.02
C GLY A 432 -16.87 -17.99 -6.58
N ALA A 433 -15.82 -17.66 -7.35
CA ALA A 433 -14.48 -18.24 -7.17
C ALA A 433 -13.78 -17.73 -5.88
N ALA A 434 -13.91 -16.43 -5.56
CA ALA A 434 -13.15 -15.77 -4.48
C ALA A 434 -14.02 -15.04 -3.46
N PHE A 435 -15.36 -15.05 -3.60
CA PHE A 435 -16.27 -14.30 -2.76
C PHE A 435 -17.10 -15.20 -1.85
N TYR A 436 -17.44 -14.66 -0.68
CA TYR A 436 -18.27 -15.27 0.34
C TYR A 436 -19.41 -14.34 0.69
N ASN A 437 -20.61 -14.90 0.88
CA ASN A 437 -21.80 -14.18 1.28
C ASN A 437 -22.11 -14.46 2.76
N LEU A 438 -22.05 -13.44 3.59
CA LEU A 438 -22.32 -13.52 5.03
C LEU A 438 -23.77 -13.91 5.31
N GLY A 439 -24.74 -13.41 4.50
CA GLY A 439 -26.14 -13.72 4.66
C GLY A 439 -26.80 -13.04 5.85
N LYS A 440 -27.77 -12.17 5.56
CA LYS A 440 -28.43 -11.35 6.56
C LYS A 440 -29.08 -12.16 7.68
N GLU A 441 -29.85 -13.19 7.32
CA GLU A 441 -30.60 -13.99 8.32
C GLU A 441 -29.65 -14.83 9.19
N ARG A 442 -28.53 -15.30 8.64
CA ARG A 442 -27.52 -16.00 9.45
C ARG A 442 -26.80 -15.07 10.43
N LEU A 443 -26.50 -13.84 10.00
CA LEU A 443 -25.90 -12.83 10.88
C LEU A 443 -26.84 -12.44 12.03
N LYS A 444 -28.14 -12.37 11.78
CA LYS A 444 -29.14 -12.07 12.80
C LYS A 444 -29.21 -13.10 13.94
N GLU A 445 -28.92 -14.36 13.64
CA GLU A 445 -28.97 -15.46 14.61
C GLU A 445 -27.66 -15.66 15.41
N LEU A 446 -26.63 -14.86 15.14
CA LEU A 446 -25.38 -14.90 15.90
C LEU A 446 -25.58 -14.49 17.36
N TYR A 447 -25.00 -15.25 18.27
CA TYR A 447 -24.91 -14.86 19.67
C TYR A 447 -23.87 -13.78 19.89
N ILE A 448 -24.22 -12.75 20.65
CA ILE A 448 -23.35 -11.63 21.02
C ILE A 448 -23.53 -11.31 22.49
N PRO A 449 -22.46 -11.08 23.26
CA PRO A 449 -22.60 -10.67 24.65
C PRO A 449 -22.92 -9.17 24.71
N LEU A 450 -23.75 -8.81 25.70
CA LEU A 450 -24.15 -7.43 25.96
C LEU A 450 -23.72 -7.03 27.37
N PRO A 451 -22.83 -6.02 27.53
CA PRO A 451 -22.51 -5.42 28.83
C PRO A 451 -23.58 -4.42 29.30
N PRO A 452 -23.63 -4.10 30.60
CA PRO A 452 -24.39 -2.97 31.13
C PRO A 452 -24.00 -1.64 30.47
N ARG A 453 -24.95 -0.72 30.36
CA ARG A 453 -24.76 0.54 29.59
C ARG A 453 -23.57 1.38 30.04
N LYS A 454 -23.33 1.51 31.34
CA LYS A 454 -22.17 2.27 31.86
C LYS A 454 -20.86 1.56 31.57
N GLU A 455 -20.82 0.24 31.64
CA GLU A 455 -19.65 -0.54 31.30
C GLU A 455 -19.32 -0.44 29.83
N GLN A 456 -20.31 -0.37 28.91
CA GLN A 456 -20.11 -0.12 27.48
C GLN A 456 -19.28 1.15 27.26
N GLN A 457 -19.59 2.23 27.97
CA GLN A 457 -18.84 3.50 27.84
C GLN A 457 -17.38 3.34 28.27
N ARG A 458 -17.10 2.62 29.35
CA ARG A 458 -15.74 2.37 29.84
C ARG A 458 -14.96 1.46 28.89
N ILE A 459 -15.60 0.42 28.36
CA ILE A 459 -14.99 -0.48 27.37
C ILE A 459 -14.58 0.29 26.12
N VAL A 460 -15.48 1.08 25.54
CA VAL A 460 -15.21 1.88 24.33
C VAL A 460 -14.08 2.87 24.59
N ALA A 461 -14.13 3.63 25.68
CA ALA A 461 -13.09 4.58 26.03
C ALA A 461 -11.71 3.92 26.19
N GLN A 462 -11.67 2.71 26.78
CA GLN A 462 -10.42 1.96 26.95
C GLN A 462 -9.89 1.41 25.60
N ILE A 463 -10.76 0.90 24.73
CA ILE A 463 -10.38 0.46 23.39
C ILE A 463 -9.77 1.63 22.60
N GLU A 464 -10.45 2.79 22.58
CA GLU A 464 -9.98 3.96 21.83
C GLU A 464 -8.64 4.46 22.36
N LYS A 465 -8.47 4.53 23.68
CA LYS A 465 -7.20 4.89 24.32
C LYS A 465 -6.06 3.94 23.91
N LEU A 466 -6.30 2.63 23.95
CA LEU A 466 -5.29 1.64 23.56
C LEU A 466 -5.01 1.66 22.05
N PHE A 467 -6.03 1.86 21.21
CA PHE A 467 -5.85 2.00 19.77
C PHE A 467 -5.08 3.25 19.39
N GLU A 468 -5.22 4.34 20.14
CA GLU A 468 -4.44 5.55 19.94
C GLU A 468 -2.95 5.33 20.23
N GLN A 469 -2.62 4.58 21.29
CA GLN A 469 -1.25 4.20 21.63
C GLN A 469 -0.59 3.29 20.57
N LEU A 470 -1.40 2.62 19.75
CA LEU A 470 -0.95 1.75 18.67
C LEU A 470 -0.92 2.44 17.29
N ARG A 471 -1.19 3.74 17.21
CA ARG A 471 -1.01 4.52 15.98
C ARG A 471 0.46 4.80 15.73
#